data_553c765c1e7a012bef06055110312b9c
#
_entry.id   553c765c1e7a012bef06055110312b9c
#
_cell.length_a   1.000
_cell.length_b   1.000
_cell.length_c   1.000
_cell.angle_alpha   90.00
_cell.angle_beta   90.00
_cell.angle_gamma   90.00
#
_symmetry.space_group_name_H-M   'P 1'
#
loop_
_entity.id
_entity.type
_entity.pdbx_description
1 polymer ?
#
loop_
_entity_poly.entity_id
_entity_poly.type
_entity_poly.pdbx_seq_one_letter_code
_entity_poly.pdbx_strand_id
1 'polypeptide(L)'
;PVFFRPDLVGMDEPVSVFATHVPGSKERFAMENGYDREICMDLVANAANNLIRFGVKPAVLRANVLCGNNDESQLLAMGEAFKEACESSQIVFAGMQVAAQAVNYSACEYKISAFVTGIADRKNIITGEQIAEGDVIIGLPAEGISSISYPFIKVILDRRPDVLDAKVDGHHAFKDELMKPNTCFVKAIDELNKKHLIHGVFSVDRSLFNRRCYGIMPRGLGAGIC
;
A
#
# COMPACT_ATOMS: atom_id res chain seq x y z
N PRO A 1 18.69 11.61 -10.86
CA PRO A 1 18.96 10.26 -10.34
C PRO A 1 19.11 10.31 -8.82
N VAL A 2 18.73 9.20 -8.18
CA VAL A 2 18.92 9.00 -6.74
C VAL A 2 19.86 7.81 -6.54
N PHE A 3 20.87 7.98 -5.71
CA PHE A 3 21.81 6.92 -5.37
C PHE A 3 21.46 6.39 -3.98
N PHE A 4 21.32 5.09 -3.89
CA PHE A 4 21.05 4.38 -2.65
C PHE A 4 22.11 3.29 -2.45
N ARG A 5 22.71 3.28 -1.27
CA ARG A 5 23.63 2.21 -0.87
C ARG A 5 22.87 1.24 0.04
N PRO A 6 22.58 0.02 -0.42
CA PRO A 6 21.93 -0.97 0.41
C PRO A 6 22.89 -1.49 1.50
N ASP A 7 22.32 -1.86 2.64
CA ASP A 7 23.02 -2.66 3.63
C ASP A 7 22.88 -4.14 3.26
N LEU A 8 23.99 -4.79 2.96
CA LEU A 8 24.05 -6.19 2.57
C LEU A 8 24.70 -7.07 3.65
N VAL A 9 24.97 -6.51 4.82
CA VAL A 9 25.62 -7.23 5.92
C VAL A 9 24.76 -8.43 6.35
N GLY A 10 25.38 -9.61 6.40
CA GLY A 10 24.71 -10.86 6.80
C GLY A 10 23.82 -11.50 5.73
N MET A 11 23.86 -11.03 4.49
CA MET A 11 23.17 -11.65 3.36
C MET A 11 24.14 -12.53 2.57
N ASP A 12 23.76 -13.78 2.33
CA ASP A 12 24.52 -14.73 1.52
C ASP A 12 24.18 -14.57 0.03
N GLU A 13 22.91 -14.40 -0.30
CA GLU A 13 22.43 -14.21 -1.67
C GLU A 13 21.43 -13.02 -1.72
N PRO A 14 21.94 -11.77 -1.77
CA PRO A 14 21.09 -10.59 -1.78
C PRO A 14 20.31 -10.48 -3.10
N VAL A 15 18.99 -10.32 -2.99
CA VAL A 15 18.07 -10.14 -4.10
C VAL A 15 17.39 -8.78 -4.00
N SER A 16 17.44 -7.99 -5.07
CA SER A 16 16.68 -6.74 -5.18
C SER A 16 15.27 -7.00 -5.69
N VAL A 17 14.28 -6.46 -4.98
CA VAL A 17 12.88 -6.58 -5.34
C VAL A 17 12.30 -5.19 -5.57
N PHE A 18 11.54 -5.05 -6.63
CA PHE A 18 10.93 -3.80 -7.06
C PHE A 18 9.43 -3.96 -7.18
N ALA A 19 8.70 -2.94 -6.80
CA ALA A 19 7.27 -2.86 -7.08
C ALA A 19 6.87 -1.42 -7.45
N THR A 20 5.86 -1.32 -8.29
CA THR A 20 5.14 -0.08 -8.53
C THR A 20 3.73 -0.19 -7.99
N HIS A 21 3.21 0.91 -7.49
CA HIS A 21 1.84 0.98 -7.02
C HIS A 21 1.15 2.25 -7.53
N VAL A 22 -0.14 2.14 -7.80
CA VAL A 22 -1.04 3.24 -8.14
C VAL A 22 -2.31 3.12 -7.32
N PRO A 23 -2.90 4.21 -6.83
CA PRO A 23 -4.07 4.16 -5.96
C PRO A 23 -5.37 3.76 -6.67
N GLY A 24 -5.36 3.69 -8.00
CA GLY A 24 -6.55 3.35 -8.78
C GLY A 24 -7.69 4.36 -8.59
N SER A 25 -8.92 3.85 -8.50
CA SER A 25 -10.11 4.71 -8.39
C SER A 25 -10.20 5.51 -7.09
N LYS A 26 -9.49 5.11 -6.04
CA LYS A 26 -9.42 5.84 -4.76
C LYS A 26 -8.83 7.24 -4.94
N GLU A 27 -7.85 7.38 -5.84
CA GLU A 27 -7.22 8.65 -6.19
C GLU A 27 -8.23 9.70 -6.67
N ARG A 28 -9.15 9.31 -7.55
CA ARG A 28 -10.17 10.24 -8.04
C ARG A 28 -11.10 10.73 -6.94
N PHE A 29 -11.52 9.82 -6.06
CA PHE A 29 -12.33 10.18 -4.92
C PHE A 29 -11.58 11.14 -3.97
N ALA A 30 -10.28 10.90 -3.76
CA ALA A 30 -9.43 11.80 -2.97
C ALA A 30 -9.40 13.21 -3.55
N MET A 31 -9.13 13.35 -4.85
CA MET A 31 -9.12 14.65 -5.53
C MET A 31 -10.45 15.40 -5.41
N GLU A 32 -11.56 14.69 -5.67
CA GLU A 32 -12.90 15.28 -5.64
C GLU A 32 -13.34 15.74 -4.24
N ASN A 33 -12.69 15.23 -3.17
CA ASN A 33 -13.07 15.49 -1.79
C ASN A 33 -11.94 16.12 -0.94
N GLY A 34 -10.78 16.46 -1.52
CA GLY A 34 -9.70 17.16 -0.85
C GLY A 34 -8.85 16.30 0.10
N TYR A 35 -8.69 15.00 -0.19
CA TYR A 35 -7.89 14.06 0.61
C TYR A 35 -6.52 13.75 -0.02
N ASP A 36 -5.83 14.79 -0.49
CA ASP A 36 -4.54 14.66 -1.16
C ASP A 36 -3.45 14.07 -0.26
N ARG A 37 -3.51 14.40 1.04
CA ARG A 37 -2.60 13.86 2.04
C ARG A 37 -2.83 12.37 2.28
N GLU A 38 -4.07 11.98 2.52
CA GLU A 38 -4.47 10.61 2.84
C GLU A 38 -4.17 9.65 1.69
N ILE A 39 -4.38 10.07 0.45
CA ILE A 39 -4.09 9.23 -0.72
C ILE A 39 -2.59 9.03 -0.92
N CYS A 40 -1.75 10.02 -0.57
CA CYS A 40 -0.30 9.87 -0.59
C CYS A 40 0.17 8.87 0.48
N MET A 41 -0.38 8.95 1.70
CA MET A 41 -0.08 8.01 2.78
C MET A 41 -0.54 6.58 2.43
N ASP A 42 -1.75 6.45 1.87
CA ASP A 42 -2.30 5.18 1.40
C ASP A 42 -1.41 4.53 0.33
N LEU A 43 -0.91 5.34 -0.60
CA LEU A 43 -0.01 4.88 -1.66
C LEU A 43 1.30 4.31 -1.09
N VAL A 44 1.90 4.97 -0.10
CA VAL A 44 3.12 4.48 0.58
C VAL A 44 2.85 3.17 1.30
N ALA A 45 1.77 3.09 2.09
CA ALA A 45 1.42 1.90 2.84
C ALA A 45 1.20 0.69 1.92
N ASN A 46 0.44 0.88 0.82
CA ASN A 46 0.18 -0.18 -0.15
C ASN A 46 1.46 -0.62 -0.90
N ALA A 47 2.30 0.33 -1.31
CA ALA A 47 3.57 0.04 -1.96
C ALA A 47 4.49 -0.77 -1.03
N ALA A 48 4.60 -0.37 0.22
CA ALA A 48 5.39 -1.05 1.23
C ALA A 48 4.87 -2.47 1.53
N ASN A 49 3.55 -2.62 1.68
CA ASN A 49 2.90 -3.90 1.91
C ASN A 49 3.09 -4.88 0.74
N ASN A 50 3.22 -4.38 -0.48
CA ASN A 50 3.51 -5.22 -1.65
C ASN A 50 4.87 -5.92 -1.58
N LEU A 51 5.86 -5.33 -0.90
CA LEU A 51 7.18 -5.95 -0.71
C LEU A 51 7.21 -6.81 0.55
N ILE A 52 6.72 -6.27 1.68
CA ILE A 52 6.88 -6.94 2.96
C ILE A 52 6.12 -8.27 3.05
N ARG A 53 5.03 -8.44 2.29
CA ARG A 53 4.33 -9.73 2.22
C ARG A 53 5.18 -10.89 1.69
N PHE A 54 6.28 -10.58 1.00
CA PHE A 54 7.30 -11.54 0.57
C PHE A 54 8.51 -11.59 1.51
N GLY A 55 8.43 -10.98 2.69
CA GLY A 55 9.54 -10.87 3.63
C GLY A 55 10.61 -9.87 3.20
N VAL A 56 10.36 -9.08 2.16
CA VAL A 56 11.29 -8.07 1.65
C VAL A 56 11.00 -6.74 2.33
N LYS A 57 11.91 -6.28 3.18
CA LYS A 57 11.79 -4.97 3.81
C LYS A 57 11.94 -3.86 2.77
N PRO A 58 10.94 -2.96 2.61
CA PRO A 58 11.07 -1.80 1.74
C PRO A 58 12.21 -0.91 2.24
N ALA A 59 13.08 -0.47 1.33
CA ALA A 59 14.23 0.36 1.66
C ALA A 59 14.09 1.80 1.16
N VAL A 60 13.70 1.97 -0.09
CA VAL A 60 13.58 3.28 -0.75
C VAL A 60 12.28 3.36 -1.53
N LEU A 61 11.63 4.50 -1.43
CA LEU A 61 10.44 4.83 -2.23
C LEU A 61 10.65 6.15 -2.97
N ARG A 62 10.25 6.19 -4.22
CA ARG A 62 10.14 7.40 -5.04
C ARG A 62 8.72 7.54 -5.55
N ALA A 63 8.16 8.74 -5.41
CA ALA A 63 6.84 9.06 -5.93
C ALA A 63 6.92 9.78 -7.29
N ASN A 64 5.87 9.65 -8.10
CA ASN A 64 5.66 10.44 -9.30
C ASN A 64 4.27 11.08 -9.24
N VAL A 65 4.19 12.34 -9.66
CA VAL A 65 2.95 13.10 -9.78
C VAL A 65 2.87 13.66 -11.20
N LEU A 66 1.86 13.22 -11.94
CA LEU A 66 1.47 13.85 -13.21
C LEU A 66 0.27 14.75 -12.88
N CYS A 67 0.30 16.01 -13.23
CA CYS A 67 -0.76 16.95 -12.89
C CYS A 67 -1.09 17.89 -14.05
N GLY A 68 -2.29 18.45 -14.02
CA GLY A 68 -2.71 19.43 -15.03
C GLY A 68 -2.05 20.80 -14.81
N ASN A 69 -1.79 21.14 -13.55
CA ASN A 69 -1.15 22.39 -13.16
C ASN A 69 -0.14 22.13 -12.03
N ASN A 70 0.88 22.97 -11.94
CA ASN A 70 1.84 22.99 -10.83
C ASN A 70 1.31 23.90 -9.71
N ASP A 71 0.34 23.43 -8.93
CA ASP A 71 -0.03 24.09 -7.68
C ASP A 71 1.05 23.79 -6.64
N GLU A 72 1.86 24.77 -6.33
CA GLU A 72 3.01 24.64 -5.43
C GLU A 72 2.58 24.24 -4.02
N SER A 73 1.48 24.79 -3.52
CA SER A 73 0.98 24.48 -2.19
C SER A 73 0.49 23.05 -2.06
N GLN A 74 -0.26 22.57 -3.05
CA GLN A 74 -0.73 21.18 -3.13
C GLN A 74 0.45 20.22 -3.26
N LEU A 75 1.39 20.50 -4.15
CA LEU A 75 2.56 19.64 -4.37
C LEU A 75 3.47 19.56 -3.14
N LEU A 76 3.65 20.66 -2.41
CA LEU A 76 4.39 20.66 -1.14
C LEU A 76 3.69 19.79 -0.09
N ALA A 77 2.38 19.95 0.10
CA ALA A 77 1.61 19.15 1.04
C ALA A 77 1.65 17.64 0.71
N MET A 78 1.57 17.29 -0.58
CA MET A 78 1.74 15.90 -1.03
C MET A 78 3.15 15.38 -0.74
N GLY A 79 4.19 16.18 -0.99
CA GLY A 79 5.59 15.84 -0.71
C GLY A 79 5.83 15.56 0.78
N GLU A 80 5.27 16.40 1.66
CA GLU A 80 5.32 16.22 3.11
C GLU A 80 4.60 14.94 3.55
N ALA A 81 3.41 14.67 2.99
CA ALA A 81 2.66 13.46 3.28
C ALA A 81 3.42 12.18 2.88
N PHE A 82 4.04 12.16 1.70
CA PHE A 82 4.91 11.06 1.27
C PHE A 82 6.09 10.86 2.22
N LYS A 83 6.75 11.96 2.60
CA LYS A 83 7.89 11.92 3.51
C LYS A 83 7.49 11.35 4.88
N GLU A 84 6.43 11.86 5.48
CA GLU A 84 5.93 11.40 6.79
C GLU A 84 5.54 9.91 6.76
N ALA A 85 4.82 9.48 5.72
CA ALA A 85 4.43 8.08 5.57
C ALA A 85 5.64 7.15 5.39
N CYS A 86 6.66 7.59 4.65
CA CYS A 86 7.92 6.85 4.50
C CYS A 86 8.69 6.77 5.82
N GLU A 87 8.81 7.87 6.56
CA GLU A 87 9.49 7.92 7.86
C GLU A 87 8.82 7.01 8.89
N SER A 88 7.49 7.04 8.98
CA SER A 88 6.73 6.17 9.88
C SER A 88 6.88 4.68 9.55
N SER A 89 7.13 4.37 8.29
CA SER A 89 7.36 3.01 7.76
C SER A 89 8.82 2.61 7.69
N GLN A 90 9.75 3.47 8.12
CA GLN A 90 11.21 3.26 8.06
C GLN A 90 11.73 3.08 6.61
N ILE A 91 11.14 3.79 5.67
CA ILE A 91 11.51 3.79 4.25
C ILE A 91 12.20 5.12 3.92
N VAL A 92 13.28 5.10 3.16
CA VAL A 92 13.91 6.31 2.67
C VAL A 92 13.05 6.93 1.57
N PHE A 93 12.57 8.14 1.79
CA PHE A 93 11.88 8.89 0.73
C PHE A 93 12.89 9.50 -0.22
N ALA A 94 12.95 9.01 -1.45
CA ALA A 94 13.87 9.46 -2.50
C ALA A 94 13.32 10.64 -3.33
N GLY A 95 12.35 11.35 -2.77
CA GLY A 95 11.73 12.51 -3.40
C GLY A 95 10.60 12.17 -4.36
N MET A 96 10.02 13.22 -4.90
CA MET A 96 8.88 13.17 -5.81
C MET A 96 9.30 13.79 -7.16
N GLN A 97 8.92 13.15 -8.24
CA GLN A 97 9.01 13.72 -9.58
C GLN A 97 7.66 14.29 -9.96
N VAL A 98 7.64 15.54 -10.39
CA VAL A 98 6.43 16.22 -10.85
C VAL A 98 6.54 16.48 -12.36
N ALA A 99 5.47 16.24 -13.08
CA ALA A 99 5.37 16.59 -14.50
C ALA A 99 3.99 17.19 -14.79
N ALA A 100 3.98 18.49 -15.15
CA ALA A 100 2.78 19.16 -15.59
C ALA A 100 2.41 18.73 -17.02
N GLN A 101 1.16 18.33 -17.22
CA GLN A 101 0.62 17.86 -18.49
C GLN A 101 -0.75 18.47 -18.75
N ALA A 102 -0.80 19.79 -18.92
CA ALA A 102 -2.03 20.56 -19.08
C ALA A 102 -2.89 20.14 -20.30
N VAL A 103 -2.32 19.43 -21.26
CA VAL A 103 -3.08 18.86 -22.39
C VAL A 103 -3.88 17.62 -21.99
N ASN A 104 -3.37 16.85 -21.02
CA ASN A 104 -3.93 15.55 -20.65
C ASN A 104 -4.80 15.60 -19.38
N TYR A 105 -4.58 16.60 -18.52
CA TYR A 105 -5.25 16.75 -17.25
C TYR A 105 -5.80 18.16 -17.08
N SER A 106 -6.96 18.29 -16.49
CA SER A 106 -7.49 19.60 -16.05
C SER A 106 -6.65 20.16 -14.89
N ALA A 107 -6.82 21.45 -14.59
CA ALA A 107 -5.96 22.15 -13.62
C ALA A 107 -5.92 21.49 -12.23
N CYS A 108 -7.03 20.87 -11.82
CA CYS A 108 -7.13 20.23 -10.49
C CYS A 108 -6.89 18.71 -10.53
N GLU A 109 -6.59 18.14 -11.70
CA GLU A 109 -6.38 16.70 -11.84
C GLU A 109 -4.91 16.33 -11.68
N TYR A 110 -4.69 15.20 -10.99
CA TYR A 110 -3.38 14.57 -10.90
C TYR A 110 -3.48 13.04 -11.01
N LYS A 111 -2.35 12.43 -11.27
CA LYS A 111 -2.11 10.99 -11.18
C LYS A 111 -0.86 10.76 -10.37
N ILE A 112 -0.96 9.92 -9.34
CA ILE A 112 0.17 9.56 -8.51
C ILE A 112 0.54 8.10 -8.67
N SER A 113 1.81 7.83 -8.53
CA SER A 113 2.36 6.47 -8.48
C SER A 113 3.58 6.44 -7.59
N ALA A 114 3.88 5.28 -7.02
CA ALA A 114 5.10 5.06 -6.27
C ALA A 114 5.88 3.90 -6.86
N PHE A 115 7.18 4.07 -6.88
CA PHE A 115 8.16 3.01 -7.09
C PHE A 115 8.85 2.74 -5.76
N VAL A 116 8.85 1.50 -5.33
CA VAL A 116 9.48 1.05 -4.10
C VAL A 116 10.44 -0.07 -4.39
N THR A 117 11.59 -0.06 -3.73
CA THR A 117 12.57 -1.13 -3.79
C THR A 117 12.96 -1.59 -2.40
N GLY A 118 13.27 -2.87 -2.29
CA GLY A 118 13.81 -3.49 -1.10
C GLY A 118 14.84 -4.55 -1.47
N ILE A 119 15.60 -5.00 -0.48
CA ILE A 119 16.58 -6.06 -0.64
C ILE A 119 16.33 -7.08 0.46
N ALA A 120 16.41 -8.34 0.12
CA ALA A 120 16.33 -9.46 1.04
C ALA A 120 17.38 -10.51 0.68
N ASP A 121 17.78 -11.30 1.67
CA ASP A 121 18.48 -12.54 1.36
C ASP A 121 17.47 -13.53 0.79
N ARG A 122 17.81 -14.19 -0.31
CA ARG A 122 16.96 -15.14 -1.02
C ARG A 122 16.31 -16.18 -0.12
N LYS A 123 17.05 -16.69 0.86
CA LYS A 123 16.57 -17.68 1.83
C LYS A 123 15.45 -17.17 2.75
N ASN A 124 15.32 -15.85 2.89
CA ASN A 124 14.32 -15.20 3.75
C ASN A 124 13.08 -14.74 3.00
N ILE A 125 13.00 -15.02 1.69
CA ILE A 125 11.82 -14.66 0.89
C ILE A 125 10.66 -15.60 1.24
N ILE A 126 9.52 -15.01 1.60
CA ILE A 126 8.30 -15.76 1.94
C ILE A 126 7.59 -16.14 0.64
N THR A 127 7.63 -17.41 0.28
CA THR A 127 6.98 -17.95 -0.93
C THR A 127 5.71 -18.73 -0.65
N GLY A 128 5.51 -19.16 0.61
CA GLY A 128 4.44 -20.08 0.99
C GLY A 128 4.84 -21.55 0.94
N GLU A 129 6.02 -21.88 0.39
CA GLU A 129 6.48 -23.27 0.28
C GLU A 129 6.71 -23.95 1.63
N GLN A 130 6.94 -23.15 2.67
CA GLN A 130 7.15 -23.66 4.04
C GLN A 130 5.84 -23.87 4.82
N ILE A 131 4.69 -23.53 4.24
CA ILE A 131 3.39 -23.74 4.88
C ILE A 131 3.16 -25.25 5.05
N ALA A 132 2.85 -25.68 6.28
CA ALA A 132 2.70 -27.06 6.66
C ALA A 132 1.41 -27.30 7.46
N GLU A 133 1.04 -28.57 7.61
CA GLU A 133 -0.05 -28.97 8.50
C GLU A 133 0.28 -28.59 9.96
N GLY A 134 -0.67 -27.95 10.62
CA GLY A 134 -0.50 -27.41 11.97
C GLY A 134 -0.17 -25.92 12.02
N ASP A 135 0.13 -25.27 10.89
CA ASP A 135 0.28 -23.82 10.84
C ASP A 135 -1.03 -23.12 11.19
N VAL A 136 -0.91 -22.00 11.90
CA VAL A 136 -2.05 -21.19 12.34
C VAL A 136 -2.20 -19.96 11.43
N ILE A 137 -3.43 -19.71 10.99
CA ILE A 137 -3.77 -18.50 10.22
C ILE A 137 -4.10 -17.37 11.20
N ILE A 138 -3.35 -16.28 11.11
CA ILE A 138 -3.55 -15.08 11.91
C ILE A 138 -4.00 -13.94 11.02
N GLY A 139 -5.14 -13.32 11.33
CA GLY A 139 -5.62 -12.12 10.66
C GLY A 139 -5.05 -10.86 11.33
N LEU A 140 -4.42 -10.00 10.53
CA LEU A 140 -4.04 -8.66 10.96
C LEU A 140 -5.14 -7.69 10.53
N PRO A 141 -5.78 -6.96 11.46
CA PRO A 141 -6.78 -5.97 11.10
C PRO A 141 -6.13 -4.82 10.34
N ALA A 142 -6.80 -4.37 9.29
CA ALA A 142 -6.38 -3.21 8.51
C ALA A 142 -7.40 -2.10 8.66
N GLU A 143 -6.93 -0.86 8.71
CA GLU A 143 -7.75 0.33 8.55
C GLU A 143 -7.82 0.72 7.07
N GLY A 144 -8.81 1.54 6.75
CA GLY A 144 -9.01 2.03 5.40
C GLY A 144 -9.65 1.00 4.46
N ILE A 145 -10.06 1.49 3.32
CA ILE A 145 -10.68 0.68 2.27
C ILE A 145 -9.72 0.54 1.10
N SER A 146 -9.50 -0.70 0.68
CA SER A 146 -8.65 -0.98 -0.48
C SER A 146 -9.18 -0.32 -1.75
N SER A 147 -8.28 0.28 -2.51
CA SER A 147 -8.58 0.96 -3.78
C SER A 147 -9.34 0.08 -4.78
N ILE A 148 -9.17 -1.22 -4.72
CA ILE A 148 -9.89 -2.19 -5.58
C ILE A 148 -11.41 -2.22 -5.30
N SER A 149 -11.85 -1.77 -4.13
CA SER A 149 -13.27 -1.71 -3.75
C SER A 149 -13.98 -0.42 -4.24
N TYR A 150 -13.21 0.60 -4.59
CA TYR A 150 -13.75 1.91 -4.96
C TYR A 150 -14.71 1.92 -6.16
N PRO A 151 -14.55 1.11 -7.22
CA PRO A 151 -15.56 1.04 -8.27
C PRO A 151 -16.97 0.66 -7.78
N PHE A 152 -17.06 -0.17 -6.72
CA PHE A 152 -18.37 -0.51 -6.10
C PHE A 152 -18.86 0.60 -5.20
N ILE A 153 -17.98 1.20 -4.41
CA ILE A 153 -18.31 2.34 -3.57
C ILE A 153 -18.86 3.45 -4.44
N LYS A 154 -18.24 3.74 -5.58
CA LYS A 154 -18.72 4.74 -6.53
C LYS A 154 -20.15 4.45 -6.99
N VAL A 155 -20.50 3.23 -7.33
CA VAL A 155 -21.88 2.86 -7.73
C VAL A 155 -22.88 3.14 -6.60
N ILE A 156 -22.48 2.94 -5.35
CA ILE A 156 -23.34 3.25 -4.19
C ILE A 156 -23.48 4.77 -4.04
N LEU A 157 -22.36 5.49 -4.10
CA LEU A 157 -22.33 6.95 -3.92
C LEU A 157 -23.04 7.69 -5.06
N ASP A 158 -23.01 7.20 -6.29
CA ASP A 158 -23.75 7.77 -7.41
C ASP A 158 -25.27 7.68 -7.19
N ARG A 159 -25.75 6.71 -6.40
CA ARG A 159 -27.17 6.55 -6.04
C ARG A 159 -27.55 7.23 -4.73
N ARG A 160 -26.60 7.36 -3.83
CA ARG A 160 -26.79 7.87 -2.47
C ARG A 160 -25.62 8.80 -2.07
N PRO A 161 -25.47 9.97 -2.74
CA PRO A 161 -24.41 10.92 -2.40
C PRO A 161 -24.55 11.48 -0.97
N ASP A 162 -25.75 11.48 -0.43
CA ASP A 162 -26.07 11.92 0.91
C ASP A 162 -25.36 11.16 2.01
N VAL A 163 -24.91 9.91 1.75
CA VAL A 163 -24.22 9.10 2.76
C VAL A 163 -22.79 9.56 3.04
N LEU A 164 -22.18 10.36 2.16
CA LEU A 164 -20.81 10.82 2.34
C LEU A 164 -20.59 11.63 3.63
N ASP A 165 -21.56 12.48 3.97
CA ASP A 165 -21.51 13.31 5.17
C ASP A 165 -22.22 12.66 6.37
N ALA A 166 -22.78 11.46 6.19
CA ALA A 166 -23.38 10.71 7.29
C ALA A 166 -22.33 10.39 8.36
N LYS A 167 -22.71 10.52 9.63
CA LYS A 167 -21.82 10.22 10.75
C LYS A 167 -21.77 8.72 11.02
N VAL A 168 -20.59 8.12 11.01
CA VAL A 168 -20.40 6.67 11.23
C VAL A 168 -20.45 6.35 12.73
N ASP A 169 -19.82 7.17 13.55
CA ASP A 169 -19.71 6.98 15.00
C ASP A 169 -20.23 8.20 15.80
N GLY A 170 -21.05 9.03 15.18
CA GLY A 170 -21.51 10.30 15.73
C GLY A 170 -20.53 11.47 15.57
N HIS A 171 -19.30 11.22 15.19
CA HIS A 171 -18.24 12.24 15.06
C HIS A 171 -17.65 12.32 13.65
N HIS A 172 -17.22 11.19 13.08
CA HIS A 172 -16.55 11.14 11.78
C HIS A 172 -17.54 10.98 10.64
N ALA A 173 -17.31 11.66 9.54
CA ALA A 173 -18.10 11.48 8.33
C ALA A 173 -17.71 10.17 7.61
N PHE A 174 -18.64 9.57 6.89
CA PHE A 174 -18.37 8.34 6.14
C PHE A 174 -17.27 8.53 5.09
N LYS A 175 -17.15 9.70 4.48
CA LYS A 175 -16.04 10.04 3.57
C LYS A 175 -14.67 9.95 4.24
N ASP A 176 -14.56 10.31 5.52
CA ASP A 176 -13.31 10.22 6.28
C ASP A 176 -12.91 8.76 6.46
N GLU A 177 -13.88 7.87 6.76
CA GLU A 177 -13.64 6.42 6.82
C GLU A 177 -13.20 5.83 5.49
N LEU A 178 -13.82 6.28 4.38
CA LEU A 178 -13.44 5.85 3.05
C LEU A 178 -11.99 6.21 2.72
N MET A 179 -11.51 7.35 3.21
CA MET A 179 -10.20 7.89 2.88
C MET A 179 -9.10 7.54 3.88
N LYS A 180 -9.42 6.86 4.99
CA LYS A 180 -8.36 6.36 5.88
C LYS A 180 -7.27 5.63 5.07
N PRO A 181 -5.99 5.98 5.27
CA PRO A 181 -4.89 5.23 4.67
C PRO A 181 -4.88 3.77 5.15
N ASN A 182 -4.46 2.87 4.31
CA ASN A 182 -4.29 1.47 4.70
C ASN A 182 -3.20 1.34 5.77
N THR A 183 -3.36 0.35 6.64
CA THR A 183 -2.35 0.02 7.65
C THR A 183 -1.06 -0.46 6.97
N CYS A 184 0.08 0.08 7.39
CA CYS A 184 1.40 -0.39 6.97
C CYS A 184 1.88 -1.50 7.91
N PHE A 185 2.06 -2.70 7.38
CA PHE A 185 2.44 -3.90 8.16
C PHE A 185 3.95 -4.17 8.18
N VAL A 186 4.78 -3.27 7.66
CA VAL A 186 6.23 -3.48 7.51
C VAL A 186 6.88 -3.90 8.82
N LYS A 187 6.63 -3.16 9.92
CA LYS A 187 7.25 -3.46 11.22
C LYS A 187 6.87 -4.83 11.75
N ALA A 188 5.56 -5.13 11.74
CA ALA A 188 5.05 -6.38 12.30
C ALA A 188 5.56 -7.60 11.54
N ILE A 189 5.50 -7.55 10.20
CA ILE A 189 5.94 -8.68 9.37
C ILE A 189 7.47 -8.82 9.38
N ASP A 190 8.23 -7.71 9.34
CA ASP A 190 9.70 -7.75 9.41
C ASP A 190 10.20 -8.40 10.71
N GLU A 191 9.59 -8.04 11.86
CA GLU A 191 9.94 -8.63 13.14
C GLU A 191 9.63 -10.12 13.23
N LEU A 192 8.50 -10.56 12.71
CA LEU A 192 8.12 -11.96 12.70
C LEU A 192 8.97 -12.77 11.73
N ASN A 193 9.27 -12.20 10.55
CA ASN A 193 10.10 -12.85 9.54
C ASN A 193 11.55 -13.04 10.01
N LYS A 194 12.13 -12.08 10.70
CA LYS A 194 13.46 -12.22 11.35
C LYS A 194 13.53 -13.35 12.37
N LYS A 195 12.41 -13.72 12.96
CA LYS A 195 12.29 -14.84 13.89
C LYS A 195 11.92 -16.15 13.21
N HIS A 196 11.79 -16.15 11.87
CA HIS A 196 11.37 -17.30 11.06
C HIS A 196 10.03 -17.90 11.52
N LEU A 197 9.08 -17.03 11.89
CA LEU A 197 7.76 -17.43 12.38
C LEU A 197 6.68 -17.37 11.28
N ILE A 198 7.02 -16.92 10.08
CA ILE A 198 6.06 -16.74 8.99
C ILE A 198 6.40 -17.67 7.85
N HIS A 199 5.49 -18.55 7.51
CA HIS A 199 5.61 -19.45 6.36
C HIS A 199 4.90 -18.94 5.10
N GLY A 200 3.91 -18.04 5.26
CA GLY A 200 3.18 -17.43 4.16
C GLY A 200 2.48 -16.15 4.57
N VAL A 201 2.32 -15.22 3.64
CA VAL A 201 1.56 -13.96 3.82
C VAL A 201 0.69 -13.73 2.60
N PHE A 202 -0.55 -13.40 2.80
CA PHE A 202 -1.44 -12.98 1.73
C PHE A 202 -2.36 -11.83 2.18
N SER A 203 -2.74 -10.99 1.25
CA SER A 203 -3.71 -9.93 1.51
C SER A 203 -5.13 -10.42 1.23
N VAL A 204 -6.03 -10.18 2.17
CA VAL A 204 -7.45 -10.41 1.95
C VAL A 204 -8.03 -9.14 1.34
N ASP A 205 -8.39 -9.26 0.08
CA ASP A 205 -9.06 -8.20 -0.67
C ASP A 205 -10.40 -8.73 -1.24
N ARG A 206 -10.98 -8.00 -2.17
CA ARG A 206 -12.22 -8.37 -2.86
C ARG A 206 -12.23 -9.76 -3.49
N SER A 207 -11.08 -10.38 -3.69
CA SER A 207 -10.94 -11.68 -4.38
C SER A 207 -11.20 -12.89 -3.48
N LEU A 208 -11.77 -12.68 -2.31
CA LEU A 208 -12.12 -13.70 -1.34
C LEU A 208 -10.89 -14.37 -0.68
N PHE A 209 -11.00 -14.58 0.61
CA PHE A 209 -10.01 -15.29 1.42
C PHE A 209 -9.53 -16.59 0.73
N ASN A 210 -10.44 -17.39 0.26
CA ASN A 210 -10.15 -18.70 -0.35
C ASN A 210 -9.15 -18.60 -1.50
N ARG A 211 -9.40 -17.73 -2.48
CA ARG A 211 -8.53 -17.65 -3.67
C ARG A 211 -7.10 -17.22 -3.33
N ARG A 212 -6.93 -16.32 -2.38
CA ARG A 212 -5.59 -15.81 -1.98
C ARG A 212 -4.87 -16.82 -1.10
N CYS A 213 -5.57 -17.41 -0.15
CA CYS A 213 -5.03 -18.42 0.72
C CYS A 213 -4.53 -19.64 -0.08
N TYR A 214 -5.39 -20.22 -0.90
CA TYR A 214 -5.00 -21.38 -1.72
C TYR A 214 -3.93 -21.07 -2.78
N GLY A 215 -3.80 -19.79 -3.18
CA GLY A 215 -2.81 -19.38 -4.17
C GLY A 215 -1.36 -19.42 -3.67
N ILE A 216 -1.15 -19.45 -2.35
CA ILE A 216 0.20 -19.52 -1.73
C ILE A 216 0.46 -20.86 -1.03
N MET A 217 -0.56 -21.67 -0.81
CA MET A 217 -0.41 -22.95 -0.10
C MET A 217 0.13 -24.05 -1.02
N PRO A 218 0.99 -24.94 -0.52
CA PRO A 218 1.38 -26.15 -1.20
C PRO A 218 0.17 -27.02 -1.56
N ARG A 219 0.29 -27.80 -2.65
CA ARG A 219 -0.78 -28.71 -3.06
C ARG A 219 -1.06 -29.75 -1.99
N GLY A 220 -2.32 -30.03 -1.74
CA GLY A 220 -2.78 -31.02 -0.76
C GLY A 220 -3.05 -30.47 0.62
N LEU A 221 -2.73 -29.22 0.90
CA LEU A 221 -3.10 -28.56 2.15
C LEU A 221 -4.47 -27.86 2.01
N GLY A 222 -5.18 -27.80 3.12
CA GLY A 222 -6.44 -27.07 3.27
C GLY A 222 -6.39 -26.11 4.46
N ALA A 223 -7.24 -25.07 4.45
CA ALA A 223 -7.38 -24.13 5.54
C ALA A 223 -8.75 -24.23 6.18
N GLY A 224 -8.81 -24.40 7.49
CA GLY A 224 -10.02 -24.28 8.32
C GLY A 224 -10.07 -22.90 8.98
N ILE A 225 -11.23 -22.22 8.91
CA ILE A 225 -11.49 -20.99 9.62
C ILE A 225 -12.61 -21.26 10.59
N CYS A 226 -12.35 -21.02 11.89
CA CYS A 226 -13.32 -21.16 12.97
C CYS A 226 -13.95 -19.82 13.31
#